data_d9739889ee02bafa6d76b3ab54498308
#
_entry.id   d9739889ee02bafa6d76b3ab54498308
#
_cell.length_a   1.000
_cell.length_b   1.000
_cell.length_c   1.000
_cell.angle_alpha   90.00
_cell.angle_beta   90.00
_cell.angle_gamma   90.00
#
_symmetry.space_group_name_H-M   'P 1'
#
loop_
_entity.id
_entity.type
_entity.pdbx_description
1 polymer ?
#
loop_
_entity_poly.entity_id
_entity_poly.type
_entity_poly.pdbx_seq_one_letter_code
_entity_poly.pdbx_strand_id
1 'polypeptide(L)'
;MSNRLLLMMFATLASLLQPLGCPAHAQDAPPPAFEQLGPDSLPQPGVPAGKITTGLFRSQLFPNTIREYSVYVPAAYDGTQPACLMVFQDGHAYADLSGQFRVPTVFDNLIHRGEMPATVAVFVNPGHSGDPLPANRWSASNRSFEYDTLSDQYARFLQQELIPHVQRELQLNLSTDPEDRALCGISSGGICAFTAAWEHPEWFRKVLSHVGSFTNIRGGHNCETLIRKTEKRPLRVFLQAGENDLDNEHGNWWLANQQMQRALQFRGYDHRFVGGQGGHNGRHGGAILPDSLRWLWRDHVVGGTQQEQTKVEAADAYAEKSIVFTGGEYRDETFRYRLLKPLTTDQPLPLVVFLHGAGERGTDNRLQLLYLPDQLAQPRWRQRFPCYVLAPQCRPDRKWMNVDWSAPGDPEMPKDPSDQLQVVLQMIQKTIAEEQIDRSRIYLTGLSMGGFGSFDLAIRHPDLFAAVAPICGAADPSQVGRLKDHPLWIVHGDQDQAVPVERSRSAAAALRKAGGNPTYVELPGVGHNSWNPAYNDEDGLLPWLFRQRRAAAVPETR
;
A
#
# COMPACT_ATOMS: atom_id res chain seq x y z
N MET A 1 31.43 24.05 78.64
CA MET A 1 30.51 23.97 79.75
C MET A 1 29.32 23.12 79.36
N SER A 2 29.34 22.01 80.03
CA SER A 2 28.28 21.21 80.65
C SER A 2 27.28 20.50 79.70
N ASN A 3 27.48 19.24 79.43
CA ASN A 3 27.06 17.99 80.10
C ASN A 3 25.57 17.91 80.49
N ARG A 4 24.87 16.92 79.96
CA ARG A 4 24.18 15.78 80.60
C ARG A 4 23.27 15.11 79.55
N LEU A 5 23.52 13.90 79.05
CA LEU A 5 23.26 12.55 79.58
C LEU A 5 21.84 12.39 80.18
N LEU A 6 20.99 11.61 79.48
CA LEU A 6 20.10 10.65 80.11
C LEU A 6 19.83 9.44 79.26
N LEU A 7 19.98 8.29 79.85
CA LEU A 7 19.95 6.91 79.40
C LEU A 7 18.55 6.31 79.65
N MET A 8 18.27 5.19 78.99
CA MET A 8 17.25 4.14 79.21
C MET A 8 15.84 4.39 78.61
N MET A 9 15.25 3.47 77.82
CA MET A 9 14.93 2.07 78.18
C MET A 9 14.74 1.21 76.95
N PHE A 10 15.26 -0.03 77.00
CA PHE A 10 14.95 -1.15 76.14
C PHE A 10 13.51 -1.65 76.36
N ALA A 11 12.76 -1.86 75.26
CA ALA A 11 11.64 -2.77 75.27
C ALA A 11 11.69 -3.57 73.97
N THR A 12 11.99 -4.83 74.08
CA THR A 12 11.98 -5.88 73.06
C THR A 12 10.57 -6.09 72.58
N LEU A 13 10.38 -5.91 71.24
CA LEU A 13 9.25 -6.49 70.54
C LEU A 13 9.80 -7.27 69.30
N ALA A 14 9.89 -8.58 69.49
CA ALA A 14 10.09 -9.50 68.37
C ALA A 14 8.78 -9.59 67.57
N SER A 15 8.73 -9.03 66.37
CA SER A 15 7.66 -9.23 65.43
C SER A 15 8.21 -9.76 64.12
N LEU A 16 7.79 -10.95 63.83
CA LEU A 16 7.82 -11.74 62.62
C LEU A 16 8.13 -10.94 61.34
N LEU A 17 9.35 -11.05 60.84
CA LEU A 17 9.67 -10.78 59.44
C LEU A 17 9.22 -11.97 58.60
N GLN A 18 8.06 -11.83 57.94
CA GLN A 18 7.75 -12.63 56.75
C GLN A 18 8.67 -12.17 55.62
N PRO A 19 9.26 -13.09 54.82
CA PRO A 19 10.01 -12.69 53.65
C PRO A 19 9.01 -12.10 52.64
N LEU A 20 9.20 -10.83 52.30
CA LEU A 20 8.58 -10.21 51.13
C LEU A 20 8.99 -11.04 49.91
N GLY A 21 8.02 -11.80 49.40
CA GLY A 21 8.18 -12.51 48.14
C GLY A 21 8.59 -11.50 47.03
N CYS A 22 9.64 -11.86 46.28
CA CYS A 22 9.95 -11.18 45.03
C CYS A 22 8.65 -11.00 44.21
N PRO A 23 8.41 -9.84 43.65
CA PRO A 23 7.32 -9.70 42.70
C PRO A 23 7.56 -10.70 41.57
N ALA A 24 6.58 -11.58 41.34
CA ALA A 24 6.53 -12.42 40.17
C ALA A 24 6.85 -11.54 38.96
N HIS A 25 7.73 -12.04 38.05
CA HIS A 25 7.99 -11.40 36.80
C HIS A 25 6.64 -11.05 36.18
N ALA A 26 6.39 -9.77 35.95
CA ALA A 26 5.30 -9.31 35.13
C ALA A 26 5.46 -10.05 33.79
N GLN A 27 4.53 -10.96 33.51
CA GLN A 27 4.42 -11.51 32.15
C GLN A 27 4.23 -10.28 31.26
N ASP A 28 5.20 -10.02 30.38
CA ASP A 28 5.12 -8.92 29.45
C ASP A 28 3.77 -9.02 28.71
N ALA A 29 2.99 -7.95 28.77
CA ALA A 29 1.74 -7.86 28.03
C ALA A 29 2.06 -8.11 26.53
N PRO A 30 1.20 -8.83 25.80
CA PRO A 30 1.44 -9.07 24.38
C PRO A 30 1.63 -7.73 23.66
N PRO A 31 2.56 -7.67 22.66
CA PRO A 31 2.82 -6.43 21.94
C PRO A 31 1.52 -5.90 21.30
N PRO A 32 1.39 -4.56 21.13
CA PRO A 32 0.22 -3.97 20.48
C PRO A 32 0.01 -4.58 19.09
N ALA A 33 -1.23 -4.61 18.61
CA ALA A 33 -1.58 -5.27 17.35
C ALA A 33 -0.75 -4.80 16.14
N PHE A 34 -0.37 -3.53 16.12
CA PHE A 34 0.46 -2.95 15.04
C PHE A 34 1.95 -3.36 15.08
N GLU A 35 2.41 -4.02 16.15
CA GLU A 35 3.77 -4.57 16.30
C GLU A 35 3.79 -6.11 16.21
N GLN A 36 2.65 -6.75 16.02
CA GLN A 36 2.57 -8.21 15.95
C GLN A 36 2.97 -8.71 14.56
N LEU A 37 3.88 -9.68 14.53
CA LEU A 37 4.28 -10.33 13.29
C LEU A 37 3.14 -11.21 12.76
N GLY A 38 2.77 -11.00 11.49
CA GLY A 38 1.79 -11.81 10.78
C GLY A 38 2.36 -13.16 10.30
N PRO A 39 1.50 -13.99 9.68
CA PRO A 39 1.89 -15.30 9.15
C PRO A 39 3.05 -15.25 8.16
N ASP A 40 3.16 -14.18 7.39
CA ASP A 40 4.22 -14.00 6.38
C ASP A 40 5.62 -13.83 6.98
N SER A 41 5.70 -13.46 8.26
CA SER A 41 6.95 -13.34 9.00
C SER A 41 7.30 -14.60 9.81
N LEU A 42 6.56 -15.70 9.61
CA LEU A 42 6.76 -17.00 10.25
C LEU A 42 7.00 -18.07 9.19
N PRO A 43 7.86 -19.08 9.47
CA PRO A 43 8.05 -20.21 8.56
C PRO A 43 6.72 -20.91 8.22
N GLN A 44 6.46 -21.14 6.93
CA GLN A 44 5.23 -21.77 6.45
C GLN A 44 5.51 -23.20 5.95
N PRO A 45 4.62 -24.17 6.21
CA PRO A 45 4.77 -25.52 5.70
C PRO A 45 4.84 -25.53 4.16
N GLY A 46 5.81 -26.28 3.62
CA GLY A 46 6.00 -26.42 2.17
C GLY A 46 6.73 -25.27 1.48
N VAL A 47 7.08 -24.20 2.19
CA VAL A 47 7.89 -23.11 1.65
C VAL A 47 9.37 -23.45 1.80
N PRO A 48 10.14 -23.57 0.70
CA PRO A 48 11.56 -23.88 0.77
C PRO A 48 12.35 -22.67 1.28
N ALA A 49 13.22 -22.89 2.28
CA ALA A 49 14.07 -21.84 2.83
C ALA A 49 15.26 -21.55 1.92
N GLY A 50 15.58 -20.27 1.75
CA GLY A 50 16.79 -19.82 1.09
C GLY A 50 18.06 -20.05 1.94
N LYS A 51 19.22 -19.82 1.35
CA LYS A 51 20.53 -20.02 1.98
C LYS A 51 21.14 -18.69 2.40
N ILE A 52 21.67 -18.63 3.62
CA ILE A 52 22.42 -17.47 4.13
C ILE A 52 23.90 -17.82 4.21
N THR A 53 24.76 -16.94 3.69
CA THR A 53 26.23 -17.03 3.77
C THR A 53 26.77 -15.74 4.37
N THR A 54 27.63 -15.82 5.37
CA THR A 54 28.22 -14.66 6.07
C THR A 54 29.70 -14.56 5.76
N GLY A 55 30.19 -13.32 5.62
CA GLY A 55 31.59 -13.01 5.37
C GLY A 55 32.04 -11.69 6.01
N LEU A 56 33.32 -11.42 5.90
CA LEU A 56 33.93 -10.16 6.32
C LEU A 56 34.45 -9.42 5.08
N PHE A 57 34.29 -8.10 5.05
CA PHE A 57 34.72 -7.27 3.95
C PHE A 57 35.52 -6.07 4.44
N ARG A 58 36.64 -5.78 3.75
CA ARG A 58 37.48 -4.60 3.96
C ARG A 58 37.33 -3.67 2.77
N SER A 59 36.90 -2.45 3.02
CA SER A 59 36.66 -1.46 1.99
C SER A 59 37.92 -0.63 1.71
N GLN A 60 38.10 -0.26 0.45
CA GLN A 60 39.11 0.73 0.03
C GLN A 60 38.52 2.14 0.06
N LEU A 61 37.23 2.29 -0.26
CA LEU A 61 36.52 3.58 -0.17
C LEU A 61 36.30 4.05 1.27
N PHE A 62 36.23 3.11 2.21
CA PHE A 62 36.27 3.40 3.65
C PHE A 62 37.52 2.74 4.26
N PRO A 63 38.70 3.37 4.07
CA PRO A 63 39.97 2.76 4.43
C PRO A 63 40.05 2.44 5.94
N ASN A 64 40.79 1.40 6.27
CA ASN A 64 40.97 0.89 7.64
C ASN A 64 39.69 0.41 8.33
N THR A 65 38.62 0.14 7.58
CA THR A 65 37.40 -0.45 8.13
C THR A 65 37.22 -1.89 7.71
N ILE A 66 36.70 -2.68 8.64
CA ILE A 66 36.19 -4.03 8.43
C ILE A 66 34.71 -4.06 8.76
N ARG A 67 33.93 -4.86 8.03
CA ARG A 67 32.50 -5.06 8.28
C ARG A 67 32.09 -6.48 8.01
N GLU A 68 31.10 -6.92 8.72
CA GLU A 68 30.41 -8.17 8.47
C GLU A 68 29.30 -7.92 7.44
N TYR A 69 29.14 -8.86 6.52
CA TYR A 69 27.98 -8.93 5.63
C TYR A 69 27.43 -10.35 5.59
N SER A 70 26.14 -10.47 5.30
CA SER A 70 25.49 -11.75 4.99
C SER A 70 24.74 -11.64 3.68
N VAL A 71 24.66 -12.74 2.94
CA VAL A 71 23.92 -12.81 1.68
C VAL A 71 22.90 -13.92 1.78
N TYR A 72 21.64 -13.58 1.58
CA TYR A 72 20.56 -14.53 1.42
C TYR A 72 20.31 -14.76 -0.07
N VAL A 73 20.27 -16.02 -0.46
CA VAL A 73 19.93 -16.46 -1.81
C VAL A 73 18.65 -17.30 -1.73
N PRO A 74 17.56 -16.90 -2.39
CA PRO A 74 16.30 -17.63 -2.31
C PRO A 74 16.39 -19.01 -2.96
N ALA A 75 15.66 -19.99 -2.45
CA ALA A 75 15.65 -21.35 -2.99
C ALA A 75 15.14 -21.43 -4.44
N ALA A 76 14.32 -20.46 -4.85
CA ALA A 76 13.81 -20.36 -6.22
C ALA A 76 14.84 -19.83 -7.24
N TYR A 77 16.01 -19.34 -6.79
CA TYR A 77 17.04 -18.80 -7.67
C TYR A 77 17.97 -19.91 -8.16
N ASP A 78 18.03 -20.10 -9.47
CA ASP A 78 18.86 -21.12 -10.12
C ASP A 78 20.02 -20.55 -10.96
N GLY A 79 20.17 -19.22 -10.99
CA GLY A 79 21.22 -18.53 -11.74
C GLY A 79 20.95 -18.36 -13.24
N THR A 80 19.89 -18.96 -13.79
CA THR A 80 19.56 -18.87 -15.24
C THR A 80 19.09 -17.48 -15.66
N GLN A 81 18.37 -16.80 -14.78
CA GLN A 81 17.93 -15.42 -14.97
C GLN A 81 18.57 -14.52 -13.90
N PRO A 82 18.82 -13.24 -14.22
CA PRO A 82 19.29 -12.30 -13.22
C PRO A 82 18.30 -12.17 -12.07
N ALA A 83 18.79 -12.30 -10.81
CA ALA A 83 17.97 -12.01 -9.63
C ALA A 83 17.86 -10.51 -9.37
N CYS A 84 16.75 -10.07 -8.80
CA CYS A 84 16.66 -8.75 -8.18
C CYS A 84 17.59 -8.65 -6.98
N LEU A 85 17.96 -7.42 -6.59
CA LEU A 85 18.86 -7.16 -5.48
C LEU A 85 18.21 -6.24 -4.46
N MET A 86 18.28 -6.60 -3.18
CA MET A 86 17.94 -5.70 -2.09
C MET A 86 19.05 -5.65 -1.05
N VAL A 87 19.58 -4.45 -0.77
CA VAL A 87 20.66 -4.26 0.20
C VAL A 87 20.09 -3.64 1.46
N PHE A 88 20.40 -4.25 2.60
CA PHE A 88 19.93 -3.86 3.93
C PHE A 88 21.07 -3.26 4.74
N GLN A 89 20.98 -1.99 5.09
CA GLN A 89 21.87 -1.31 6.03
C GLN A 89 21.50 -1.71 7.47
N ASP A 90 22.48 -1.83 8.36
CA ASP A 90 22.34 -2.51 9.66
C ASP A 90 21.87 -3.96 9.49
N GLY A 91 22.52 -4.66 8.58
CA GLY A 91 22.11 -5.96 8.07
C GLY A 91 21.83 -7.03 9.11
N HIS A 92 22.55 -7.00 10.25
CA HIS A 92 22.34 -7.93 11.36
C HIS A 92 20.91 -7.90 11.91
N ALA A 93 20.26 -6.71 11.93
CA ALA A 93 18.89 -6.56 12.42
C ALA A 93 17.86 -7.19 11.48
N TYR A 94 18.14 -7.22 10.19
CA TYR A 94 17.25 -7.73 9.15
C TYR A 94 17.45 -9.24 8.88
N ALA A 95 18.70 -9.73 9.00
CA ALA A 95 19.04 -11.12 8.75
C ALA A 95 18.61 -12.07 9.88
N ASP A 96 18.36 -11.55 11.09
CA ASP A 96 18.01 -12.35 12.26
C ASP A 96 16.63 -13.01 12.09
N LEU A 97 16.60 -14.34 12.05
CA LEU A 97 15.40 -15.16 11.89
C LEU A 97 14.47 -15.10 13.11
N SER A 98 14.98 -14.70 14.28
CA SER A 98 14.23 -14.51 15.52
C SER A 98 13.95 -13.05 15.85
N GLY A 99 14.53 -12.15 15.06
CA GLY A 99 14.48 -10.70 15.24
C GLY A 99 13.14 -10.06 14.89
N GLN A 100 13.18 -8.73 14.80
CA GLN A 100 11.98 -7.93 14.54
C GLN A 100 11.56 -7.98 13.06
N PHE A 101 12.48 -8.10 12.11
CA PHE A 101 12.21 -8.03 10.67
C PHE A 101 12.10 -9.39 9.97
N ARG A 102 12.95 -10.34 10.31
CA ARG A 102 12.95 -11.71 9.76
C ARG A 102 12.95 -11.77 8.24
N VAL A 103 13.73 -10.92 7.58
CA VAL A 103 13.72 -10.76 6.12
C VAL A 103 13.86 -12.09 5.37
N PRO A 104 14.75 -13.02 5.73
CA PRO A 104 14.87 -14.29 5.01
C PRO A 104 13.55 -15.08 4.99
N THR A 105 12.86 -15.18 6.13
CA THR A 105 11.56 -15.87 6.23
C THR A 105 10.46 -15.15 5.42
N VAL A 106 10.43 -13.82 5.47
CA VAL A 106 9.48 -13.03 4.68
C VAL A 106 9.73 -13.21 3.19
N PHE A 107 11.00 -13.19 2.77
CA PHE A 107 11.39 -13.41 1.37
C PHE A 107 11.01 -14.80 0.90
N ASP A 108 11.30 -15.85 1.68
CA ASP A 108 10.90 -17.22 1.35
C ASP A 108 9.39 -17.30 1.06
N ASN A 109 8.57 -16.73 1.95
CA ASN A 109 7.12 -16.77 1.83
C ASN A 109 6.60 -15.99 0.63
N LEU A 110 7.07 -14.74 0.43
CA LEU A 110 6.58 -13.88 -0.65
C LEU A 110 7.04 -14.35 -2.03
N ILE A 111 8.31 -14.79 -2.16
CA ILE A 111 8.85 -15.32 -3.41
C ILE A 111 8.14 -16.62 -3.78
N HIS A 112 7.93 -17.53 -2.82
CA HIS A 112 7.22 -18.78 -3.06
C HIS A 112 5.79 -18.57 -3.59
N ARG A 113 5.10 -17.52 -3.13
CA ARG A 113 3.76 -17.16 -3.61
C ARG A 113 3.75 -16.29 -4.86
N GLY A 114 4.91 -15.90 -5.39
CA GLY A 114 5.01 -14.99 -6.54
C GLY A 114 4.56 -13.55 -6.24
N GLU A 115 4.57 -13.15 -4.96
CA GLU A 115 4.18 -11.80 -4.51
C GLU A 115 5.35 -10.80 -4.52
N MET A 116 6.56 -11.30 -4.70
CA MET A 116 7.76 -10.53 -5.04
C MET A 116 8.69 -11.36 -5.93
N PRO A 117 9.59 -10.72 -6.72
CA PRO A 117 10.54 -11.44 -7.57
C PRO A 117 11.56 -12.24 -6.75
N ALA A 118 12.23 -13.19 -7.43
CA ALA A 118 13.42 -13.83 -6.87
C ALA A 118 14.47 -12.75 -6.59
N THR A 119 14.66 -12.43 -5.32
CA THR A 119 15.49 -11.32 -4.85
C THR A 119 16.59 -11.83 -3.93
N VAL A 120 17.84 -11.57 -4.29
CA VAL A 120 18.99 -11.76 -3.41
C VAL A 120 19.05 -10.61 -2.42
N ALA A 121 19.14 -10.91 -1.12
CA ALA A 121 19.36 -9.91 -0.10
C ALA A 121 20.83 -9.86 0.33
N VAL A 122 21.38 -8.64 0.37
CA VAL A 122 22.71 -8.38 0.94
C VAL A 122 22.53 -7.58 2.22
N PHE A 123 22.80 -8.21 3.34
CA PHE A 123 22.77 -7.60 4.67
C PHE A 123 24.15 -7.09 5.02
N VAL A 124 24.34 -5.78 5.10
CA VAL A 124 25.64 -5.18 5.35
C VAL A 124 25.63 -4.36 6.64
N ASN A 125 26.61 -4.61 7.50
CA ASN A 125 26.83 -3.83 8.69
C ASN A 125 27.76 -2.63 8.40
N PRO A 126 27.69 -1.55 9.20
CA PRO A 126 28.60 -0.42 9.03
C PRO A 126 30.05 -0.83 9.31
N GLY A 127 30.99 -0.10 8.75
CA GLY A 127 32.40 -0.32 8.99
C GLY A 127 32.80 -0.05 10.43
N HIS A 128 33.77 -0.83 10.90
CA HIS A 128 34.44 -0.65 12.18
C HIS A 128 35.93 -0.49 11.99
N SER A 129 36.54 0.53 12.61
CA SER A 129 37.98 0.72 12.64
C SER A 129 38.55 -0.09 13.79
N GLY A 130 39.31 -1.16 13.50
CA GLY A 130 39.87 -2.08 14.48
C GLY A 130 39.38 -3.52 14.33
N ASP A 131 40.04 -4.42 15.05
CA ASP A 131 39.78 -5.84 15.09
C ASP A 131 39.91 -6.31 16.54
N PRO A 132 38.93 -7.05 17.11
CA PRO A 132 37.75 -7.63 16.47
C PRO A 132 36.60 -6.62 16.29
N LEU A 133 35.61 -7.00 15.46
CA LEU A 133 34.33 -6.29 15.35
C LEU A 133 33.61 -6.24 16.72
N PRO A 134 32.93 -5.14 17.06
CA PRO A 134 32.18 -5.05 18.32
C PRO A 134 31.07 -6.09 18.36
N ALA A 135 30.86 -6.72 19.53
CA ALA A 135 29.78 -7.69 19.72
C ALA A 135 28.41 -7.08 19.41
N ASN A 136 28.19 -5.83 19.86
CA ASN A 136 27.03 -5.04 19.45
C ASN A 136 27.34 -4.31 18.14
N ARG A 137 26.78 -4.77 17.02
CA ARG A 137 27.01 -4.20 15.67
C ARG A 137 26.54 -2.75 15.55
N TRP A 138 25.58 -2.31 16.36
CA TRP A 138 25.13 -0.91 16.42
C TRP A 138 26.23 0.06 16.87
N SER A 139 27.22 -0.43 17.60
CA SER A 139 28.35 0.38 18.10
C SER A 139 29.57 0.38 17.17
N ALA A 140 29.42 -0.02 15.90
CA ALA A 140 30.48 0.09 14.92
C ALA A 140 30.94 1.53 14.74
N SER A 141 32.27 1.77 14.83
CA SER A 141 32.83 3.12 14.97
C SER A 141 32.57 4.05 13.79
N ASN A 142 32.36 3.47 12.59
CA ASN A 142 32.19 4.26 11.38
C ASN A 142 30.71 4.44 10.97
N ARG A 143 29.74 3.93 11.77
CA ARG A 143 28.33 3.90 11.40
C ARG A 143 27.76 5.26 11.06
N SER A 144 27.92 6.27 11.94
CA SER A 144 27.38 7.59 11.67
C SER A 144 28.08 8.28 10.50
N PHE A 145 29.38 8.06 10.32
CA PHE A 145 30.09 8.63 9.20
C PHE A 145 29.60 8.05 7.86
N GLU A 146 29.44 6.73 7.77
CA GLU A 146 29.00 6.06 6.54
C GLU A 146 27.54 6.32 6.22
N TYR A 147 26.67 6.33 7.24
CA TYR A 147 25.22 6.30 7.04
C TYR A 147 24.56 7.67 7.07
N ASP A 148 25.03 8.58 7.92
CA ASP A 148 24.39 9.89 8.09
C ASP A 148 25.04 10.98 7.19
N THR A 149 26.17 10.70 6.54
CA THR A 149 26.80 11.67 5.63
C THR A 149 26.06 11.72 4.30
N LEU A 150 25.60 12.91 3.91
CA LEU A 150 24.92 13.14 2.63
C LEU A 150 25.93 13.23 1.49
N SER A 151 26.36 12.08 0.97
CA SER A 151 27.29 11.98 -0.16
C SER A 151 27.06 10.69 -0.96
N ASP A 152 27.69 10.61 -2.13
CA ASP A 152 27.65 9.43 -3.00
C ASP A 152 28.57 8.28 -2.54
N GLN A 153 29.44 8.52 -1.55
CA GLN A 153 30.50 7.59 -1.18
C GLN A 153 29.97 6.21 -0.81
N TYR A 154 28.85 6.15 -0.07
CA TYR A 154 28.27 4.87 0.33
C TYR A 154 27.66 4.12 -0.86
N ALA A 155 27.01 4.81 -1.79
CA ALA A 155 26.51 4.20 -3.01
C ALA A 155 27.64 3.63 -3.86
N ARG A 156 28.76 4.36 -3.99
CA ARG A 156 29.97 3.86 -4.67
C ARG A 156 30.56 2.64 -3.98
N PHE A 157 30.61 2.64 -2.65
CA PHE A 157 31.05 1.46 -1.90
C PHE A 157 30.20 0.23 -2.24
N LEU A 158 28.89 0.35 -2.25
CA LEU A 158 28.00 -0.76 -2.63
C LEU A 158 28.26 -1.19 -4.07
N GLN A 159 28.23 -0.26 -5.02
CA GLN A 159 28.28 -0.56 -6.46
C GLN A 159 29.66 -1.01 -6.95
N GLN A 160 30.74 -0.44 -6.41
CA GLN A 160 32.09 -0.66 -6.94
C GLN A 160 32.87 -1.72 -6.15
N GLU A 161 32.50 -1.96 -4.90
CA GLU A 161 33.24 -2.88 -4.04
C GLU A 161 32.40 -4.07 -3.57
N LEU A 162 31.36 -3.83 -2.76
CA LEU A 162 30.65 -4.92 -2.06
C LEU A 162 29.84 -5.82 -3.02
N ILE A 163 29.03 -5.24 -3.90
CA ILE A 163 28.18 -6.02 -4.82
C ILE A 163 29.03 -6.84 -5.79
N PRO A 164 30.07 -6.31 -6.44
CA PRO A 164 30.97 -7.11 -7.27
C PRO A 164 31.71 -8.21 -6.50
N HIS A 165 32.07 -7.96 -5.23
CA HIS A 165 32.66 -8.98 -4.37
C HIS A 165 31.67 -10.14 -4.14
N VAL A 166 30.46 -9.84 -3.70
CA VAL A 166 29.40 -10.82 -3.45
C VAL A 166 29.07 -11.64 -4.71
N GLN A 167 28.96 -10.98 -5.87
CA GLN A 167 28.71 -11.66 -7.15
C GLN A 167 29.79 -12.68 -7.48
N ARG A 168 31.06 -12.32 -7.29
CA ARG A 168 32.19 -13.24 -7.57
C ARG A 168 32.26 -14.40 -6.58
N GLU A 169 32.16 -14.11 -5.27
CA GLU A 169 32.29 -15.11 -4.21
C GLU A 169 31.20 -16.17 -4.27
N LEU A 170 29.98 -15.78 -4.63
CA LEU A 170 28.81 -16.65 -4.63
C LEU A 170 28.34 -17.02 -6.05
N GLN A 171 29.06 -16.59 -7.09
CA GLN A 171 28.74 -16.81 -8.51
C GLN A 171 27.30 -16.38 -8.86
N LEU A 172 26.88 -15.20 -8.36
CA LEU A 172 25.53 -14.70 -8.55
C LEU A 172 25.39 -13.90 -9.86
N ASN A 173 24.31 -14.15 -10.57
CA ASN A 173 23.84 -13.32 -11.68
C ASN A 173 22.79 -12.35 -11.14
N LEU A 174 23.19 -11.10 -10.86
CA LEU A 174 22.31 -10.05 -10.31
C LEU A 174 21.92 -9.07 -11.42
N SER A 175 20.66 -8.65 -11.43
CA SER A 175 20.19 -7.61 -12.36
C SER A 175 20.97 -6.31 -12.18
N THR A 176 21.31 -5.69 -13.29
CA THR A 176 21.90 -4.35 -13.34
C THR A 176 20.87 -3.25 -13.59
N ASP A 177 19.62 -3.62 -13.85
CA ASP A 177 18.53 -2.69 -13.99
C ASP A 177 18.24 -2.01 -12.64
N PRO A 178 18.28 -0.67 -12.54
CA PRO A 178 17.97 0.02 -11.29
C PRO A 178 16.54 -0.22 -10.78
N GLU A 179 15.58 -0.59 -11.65
CA GLU A 179 14.23 -0.99 -11.23
C GLU A 179 14.20 -2.34 -10.50
N ASP A 180 15.21 -3.18 -10.66
CA ASP A 180 15.36 -4.46 -9.97
C ASP A 180 16.19 -4.35 -8.69
N ARG A 181 16.50 -3.12 -8.25
CA ARG A 181 17.45 -2.89 -7.17
C ARG A 181 16.90 -1.95 -6.11
N ALA A 182 16.92 -2.44 -4.86
CA ALA A 182 16.36 -1.74 -3.70
C ALA A 182 17.38 -1.56 -2.58
N LEU A 183 17.19 -0.50 -1.79
CA LEU A 183 17.94 -0.22 -0.55
C LEU A 183 16.95 -0.15 0.62
N CYS A 184 17.35 -0.70 1.77
CA CYS A 184 16.53 -0.70 2.98
C CYS A 184 17.41 -0.43 4.20
N GLY A 185 16.88 0.30 5.18
CA GLY A 185 17.57 0.48 6.45
C GLY A 185 16.70 1.07 7.54
N ILE A 186 17.20 0.99 8.77
CA ILE A 186 16.56 1.53 9.98
C ILE A 186 17.37 2.68 10.54
N SER A 187 16.70 3.74 11.00
CA SER A 187 17.36 4.89 11.65
C SER A 187 18.38 5.55 10.72
N SER A 188 19.65 5.63 11.11
CA SER A 188 20.75 6.07 10.21
C SER A 188 20.84 5.20 8.94
N GLY A 189 20.54 3.89 9.03
CA GLY A 189 20.45 3.03 7.84
C GLY A 189 19.33 3.45 6.89
N GLY A 190 18.23 4.01 7.40
CA GLY A 190 17.10 4.49 6.60
C GLY A 190 17.45 5.73 5.77
N ILE A 191 18.14 6.72 6.37
CA ILE A 191 18.63 7.87 5.61
C ILE A 191 19.77 7.47 4.66
N CYS A 192 20.63 6.52 5.04
CA CYS A 192 21.66 5.96 4.18
C CYS A 192 21.07 5.36 2.90
N ALA A 193 20.03 4.53 3.04
CA ALA A 193 19.32 3.94 1.91
C ALA A 193 18.75 5.01 0.97
N PHE A 194 18.11 6.04 1.55
CA PHE A 194 17.59 7.15 0.77
C PHE A 194 18.69 7.94 0.08
N THR A 195 19.75 8.34 0.80
CA THR A 195 20.86 9.14 0.25
C THR A 195 21.55 8.40 -0.90
N ALA A 196 21.83 7.10 -0.73
CA ALA A 196 22.50 6.31 -1.77
C ALA A 196 21.66 6.20 -3.07
N ALA A 197 20.35 5.97 -2.95
CA ALA A 197 19.45 5.97 -4.11
C ALA A 197 19.23 7.37 -4.68
N TRP A 198 19.23 8.39 -3.83
CA TRP A 198 19.11 9.78 -4.25
C TRP A 198 20.30 10.23 -5.09
N GLU A 199 21.52 9.92 -4.67
CA GLU A 199 22.74 10.28 -5.39
C GLU A 199 22.89 9.49 -6.70
N HIS A 200 22.49 8.21 -6.72
CA HIS A 200 22.65 7.31 -7.86
C HIS A 200 21.35 6.56 -8.22
N PRO A 201 20.33 7.26 -8.74
CA PRO A 201 19.07 6.64 -9.16
C PRO A 201 19.24 5.72 -10.39
N GLU A 202 20.38 5.82 -11.10
CA GLU A 202 20.77 4.88 -12.16
C GLU A 202 21.31 3.54 -11.64
N TRP A 203 21.53 3.41 -10.31
CA TRP A 203 21.93 2.16 -9.67
C TRP A 203 20.84 1.56 -8.80
N PHE A 204 20.03 2.39 -8.12
CA PHE A 204 18.98 1.98 -7.21
C PHE A 204 17.76 2.90 -7.32
N ARG A 205 16.58 2.34 -7.52
CA ARG A 205 15.34 3.14 -7.64
C ARG A 205 14.33 2.90 -6.53
N LYS A 206 14.52 1.90 -5.70
CA LYS A 206 13.58 1.55 -4.63
C LYS A 206 14.22 1.74 -3.26
N VAL A 207 13.49 2.44 -2.37
CA VAL A 207 13.93 2.76 -1.01
C VAL A 207 12.87 2.34 -0.01
N LEU A 208 13.29 1.61 1.03
CA LEU A 208 12.48 1.28 2.20
C LEU A 208 13.19 1.80 3.45
N SER A 209 12.62 2.80 4.13
CA SER A 209 13.18 3.43 5.31
C SER A 209 12.29 3.19 6.53
N HIS A 210 12.82 2.53 7.55
CA HIS A 210 12.18 2.36 8.84
C HIS A 210 12.75 3.37 9.84
N VAL A 211 11.89 4.17 10.47
CA VAL A 211 12.24 5.21 11.45
C VAL A 211 13.49 6.03 11.04
N GLY A 212 13.54 6.45 9.78
CA GLY A 212 14.73 7.06 9.16
C GLY A 212 15.19 8.34 9.85
N SER A 213 16.50 8.49 10.03
CA SER A 213 17.13 9.63 10.71
C SER A 213 17.22 10.88 9.81
N PHE A 214 16.10 11.35 9.28
CA PHE A 214 16.03 12.59 8.50
C PHE A 214 16.14 13.85 9.38
N THR A 215 16.86 13.73 10.47
CA THR A 215 17.14 14.75 11.49
C THR A 215 18.56 15.31 11.33
N ASN A 216 18.95 16.26 12.18
CA ASN A 216 20.23 16.94 12.06
C ASN A 216 21.39 16.20 12.74
N ILE A 217 21.62 14.93 12.44
CA ILE A 217 22.84 14.23 12.86
C ILE A 217 24.05 14.72 12.05
N ARG A 218 23.95 14.64 10.71
CA ARG A 218 24.94 15.14 9.75
C ARG A 218 24.27 15.87 8.57
N GLY A 219 23.26 16.69 8.87
CA GLY A 219 22.56 17.46 7.83
C GLY A 219 21.33 16.75 7.23
N GLY A 220 20.87 15.61 7.77
CA GLY A 220 19.74 14.83 7.24
C GLY A 220 18.44 15.62 7.13
N HIS A 221 18.24 16.64 7.97
CA HIS A 221 17.10 17.57 7.91
C HIS A 221 17.02 18.36 6.58
N ASN A 222 18.07 18.39 5.78
CA ASN A 222 18.05 19.02 4.47
C ASN A 222 17.41 18.17 3.37
N CYS A 223 17.20 16.86 3.59
CA CYS A 223 16.67 15.96 2.56
C CYS A 223 15.30 16.41 2.05
N GLU A 224 14.39 16.88 2.92
CA GLU A 224 13.09 17.39 2.49
C GLU A 224 13.21 18.63 1.57
N THR A 225 14.14 19.51 1.88
CA THR A 225 14.43 20.71 1.07
C THR A 225 15.08 20.34 -0.27
N LEU A 226 15.98 19.36 -0.29
CA LEU A 226 16.58 18.83 -1.52
C LEU A 226 15.50 18.27 -2.45
N ILE A 227 14.60 17.46 -1.94
CA ILE A 227 13.47 16.92 -2.70
C ILE A 227 12.65 18.05 -3.33
N ARG A 228 12.30 19.09 -2.57
CA ARG A 228 11.47 20.21 -3.04
C ARG A 228 12.14 21.04 -4.10
N LYS A 229 13.45 21.24 -4.02
CA LYS A 229 14.23 22.15 -4.89
C LYS A 229 14.85 21.48 -6.11
N THR A 230 14.90 20.16 -6.15
CA THR A 230 15.51 19.40 -7.23
C THR A 230 14.43 18.85 -8.18
N GLU A 231 14.77 18.65 -9.44
CA GLU A 231 13.91 17.92 -10.38
C GLU A 231 13.63 16.51 -9.86
N LYS A 232 12.44 16.01 -10.18
CA LYS A 232 12.00 14.68 -9.74
C LYS A 232 12.95 13.61 -10.27
N ARG A 233 13.53 12.83 -9.37
CA ARG A 233 14.33 11.64 -9.70
C ARG A 233 13.43 10.40 -9.79
N PRO A 234 13.77 9.38 -10.58
CA PRO A 234 12.93 8.17 -10.75
C PRO A 234 13.06 7.24 -9.55
N LEU A 235 12.60 7.67 -8.38
CA LEU A 235 12.65 6.91 -7.13
C LEU A 235 11.24 6.52 -6.68
N ARG A 236 11.15 5.30 -6.12
CA ARG A 236 10.02 4.80 -5.32
C ARG A 236 10.45 4.73 -3.87
N VAL A 237 9.71 5.39 -2.97
CA VAL A 237 10.13 5.57 -1.57
C VAL A 237 9.03 5.13 -0.61
N PHE A 238 9.33 4.12 0.22
CA PHE A 238 8.48 3.72 1.33
C PHE A 238 9.10 4.22 2.64
N LEU A 239 8.34 4.96 3.44
CA LEU A 239 8.74 5.47 4.74
C LEU A 239 7.83 4.87 5.82
N GLN A 240 8.42 4.35 6.89
CA GLN A 240 7.69 3.97 8.11
C GLN A 240 8.26 4.76 9.29
N ALA A 241 7.39 5.32 10.15
CA ALA A 241 7.78 6.05 11.35
C ALA A 241 6.75 5.85 12.47
N GLY A 242 7.11 6.22 13.69
CA GLY A 242 6.25 6.12 14.86
C GLY A 242 6.10 7.46 15.59
N GLU A 243 4.90 7.70 16.14
CA GLU A 243 4.59 8.92 16.92
C GLU A 243 5.41 9.03 18.22
N ASN A 244 5.83 7.88 18.78
CA ASN A 244 6.64 7.81 19.98
C ASN A 244 8.13 7.59 19.68
N ASP A 245 8.58 8.03 18.52
CA ASP A 245 9.98 7.98 18.09
C ASP A 245 10.81 9.02 18.85
N LEU A 246 12.14 9.03 18.64
CA LEU A 246 13.08 9.91 19.31
C LEU A 246 12.73 11.40 19.13
N ASP A 247 12.90 12.16 20.22
CA ASP A 247 12.90 13.61 20.25
C ASP A 247 14.07 14.07 21.13
N ASN A 248 15.15 14.60 20.50
CA ASN A 248 16.39 14.96 21.19
C ASN A 248 17.11 16.13 20.49
N GLU A 249 18.37 16.41 20.85
CA GLU A 249 19.17 17.51 20.30
C GLU A 249 19.35 17.46 18.78
N HIS A 250 19.18 16.31 18.13
CA HIS A 250 19.24 16.18 16.68
C HIS A 250 17.90 16.48 15.99
N GLY A 251 16.81 16.53 16.72
CA GLY A 251 15.47 16.82 16.24
C GLY A 251 14.44 15.76 16.63
N ASN A 252 13.25 15.88 16.06
CA ASN A 252 12.13 14.96 16.26
C ASN A 252 11.97 14.05 15.03
N TRP A 253 12.16 12.74 15.20
CA TRP A 253 12.12 11.76 14.08
C TRP A 253 10.75 11.65 13.43
N TRP A 254 9.67 11.70 14.23
CA TRP A 254 8.31 11.65 13.71
C TRP A 254 8.02 12.82 12.78
N LEU A 255 8.29 14.04 13.22
CA LEU A 255 8.10 15.25 12.41
C LEU A 255 8.99 15.26 11.18
N ALA A 256 10.25 14.83 11.29
CA ALA A 256 11.18 14.76 10.17
C ALA A 256 10.69 13.79 9.07
N ASN A 257 10.19 12.61 9.44
CA ASN A 257 9.62 11.66 8.49
C ASN A 257 8.32 12.16 7.85
N GLN A 258 7.48 12.90 8.58
CA GLN A 258 6.31 13.58 8.02
C GLN A 258 6.72 14.68 7.02
N GLN A 259 7.76 15.44 7.29
CA GLN A 259 8.30 16.44 6.35
C GLN A 259 8.82 15.78 5.07
N MET A 260 9.52 14.64 5.18
CA MET A 260 9.93 13.83 4.03
C MET A 260 8.73 13.40 3.19
N GLN A 261 7.69 12.83 3.82
CA GLN A 261 6.44 12.46 3.15
C GLN A 261 5.84 13.64 2.38
N ARG A 262 5.74 14.81 3.03
CA ARG A 262 5.16 16.02 2.41
C ARG A 262 6.03 16.53 1.24
N ALA A 263 7.34 16.42 1.32
CA ALA A 263 8.24 16.80 0.22
C ALA A 263 8.10 15.86 -0.98
N LEU A 264 8.04 14.54 -0.74
CA LEU A 264 7.81 13.54 -1.77
C LEU A 264 6.46 13.73 -2.45
N GLN A 265 5.40 13.98 -1.67
CA GLN A 265 4.05 14.29 -2.17
C GLN A 265 4.05 15.56 -3.04
N PHE A 266 4.68 16.62 -2.57
CA PHE A 266 4.78 17.90 -3.29
C PHE A 266 5.40 17.74 -4.69
N ARG A 267 6.42 16.87 -4.82
CA ARG A 267 7.09 16.59 -6.09
C ARG A 267 6.46 15.45 -6.88
N GLY A 268 5.37 14.85 -6.40
CA GLY A 268 4.66 13.77 -7.08
C GLY A 268 5.49 12.49 -7.20
N TYR A 269 6.34 12.18 -6.20
CA TYR A 269 7.04 10.90 -6.15
C TYR A 269 6.06 9.74 -5.97
N ASP A 270 6.45 8.59 -6.50
CA ASP A 270 5.85 7.32 -6.12
C ASP A 270 6.32 6.98 -4.71
N HIS A 271 5.47 7.25 -3.71
CA HIS A 271 5.83 7.09 -2.32
C HIS A 271 4.66 6.60 -1.47
N ARG A 272 5.01 5.93 -0.39
CA ARG A 272 4.09 5.53 0.67
C ARG A 272 4.66 5.92 2.04
N PHE A 273 3.81 6.37 2.93
CA PHE A 273 4.15 6.64 4.32
C PHE A 273 3.20 5.86 5.22
N VAL A 274 3.76 5.07 6.12
CA VAL A 274 3.00 4.35 7.15
C VAL A 274 3.44 4.86 8.51
N GLY A 275 2.56 5.61 9.15
CA GLY A 275 2.71 6.09 10.52
C GLY A 275 2.03 5.17 11.52
N GLY A 276 2.43 5.24 12.80
CA GLY A 276 1.78 4.51 13.89
C GLY A 276 2.33 4.94 15.24
N GLN A 277 1.87 4.31 16.31
CA GLN A 277 2.25 4.64 17.69
C GLN A 277 3.59 4.02 18.13
N GLY A 278 4.36 3.41 17.21
CA GLY A 278 5.66 2.79 17.50
C GLY A 278 6.71 3.80 17.95
N GLY A 279 7.75 3.31 18.65
CA GLY A 279 8.95 4.07 19.03
C GLY A 279 10.12 3.79 18.07
N HIS A 280 11.34 4.20 18.48
CA HIS A 280 12.57 4.04 17.70
C HIS A 280 13.09 2.60 17.69
N ASN A 281 12.35 1.71 17.03
CA ASN A 281 12.71 0.28 16.90
C ASN A 281 12.11 -0.32 15.64
N GLY A 282 12.47 -1.58 15.35
CA GLY A 282 12.01 -2.29 14.15
C GLY A 282 10.69 -3.05 14.28
N ARG A 283 9.99 -3.01 15.42
CA ARG A 283 8.80 -3.87 15.64
C ARG A 283 7.67 -3.56 14.67
N HIS A 284 7.25 -2.28 14.59
CA HIS A 284 6.23 -1.86 13.64
C HIS A 284 6.69 -2.07 12.20
N GLY A 285 7.93 -1.69 11.86
CA GLY A 285 8.52 -1.92 10.53
C GLY A 285 8.52 -3.39 10.13
N GLY A 286 8.84 -4.30 11.06
CA GLY A 286 8.82 -5.74 10.84
C GLY A 286 7.41 -6.32 10.68
N ALA A 287 6.45 -5.83 11.47
CA ALA A 287 5.06 -6.26 11.37
C ALA A 287 4.45 -5.96 9.98
N ILE A 288 4.82 -4.82 9.38
CA ILE A 288 4.34 -4.39 8.06
C ILE A 288 5.31 -4.74 6.91
N LEU A 289 6.45 -5.37 7.20
CA LEU A 289 7.48 -5.65 6.18
C LEU A 289 6.94 -6.44 4.97
N PRO A 290 6.11 -7.48 5.13
CA PRO A 290 5.53 -8.18 3.98
C PRO A 290 4.75 -7.25 3.04
N ASP A 291 3.93 -6.37 3.58
CA ASP A 291 3.14 -5.43 2.79
C ASP A 291 3.99 -4.30 2.19
N SER A 292 5.04 -3.88 2.90
CA SER A 292 6.02 -2.93 2.38
C SER A 292 6.77 -3.48 1.16
N LEU A 293 7.13 -4.77 1.20
CA LEU A 293 7.80 -5.45 0.09
C LEU A 293 6.86 -5.68 -1.10
N ARG A 294 5.62 -6.11 -0.87
CA ARG A 294 4.60 -6.19 -1.93
C ARG A 294 4.44 -4.86 -2.65
N TRP A 295 4.34 -3.78 -1.88
CA TRP A 295 4.23 -2.44 -2.44
C TRP A 295 5.49 -2.03 -3.20
N LEU A 296 6.66 -2.34 -2.69
CA LEU A 296 7.94 -1.95 -3.30
C LEU A 296 8.17 -2.66 -4.64
N TRP A 297 7.79 -3.95 -4.72
CA TRP A 297 7.99 -4.81 -5.90
C TRP A 297 6.74 -4.98 -6.77
N ARG A 298 5.67 -4.23 -6.50
CA ARG A 298 4.35 -4.40 -7.11
C ARG A 298 4.30 -4.36 -8.64
N ASP A 299 5.28 -3.73 -9.30
CA ASP A 299 5.34 -3.64 -10.77
C ASP A 299 6.32 -4.65 -11.38
N HIS A 300 6.97 -5.46 -10.56
CA HIS A 300 7.90 -6.46 -11.06
C HIS A 300 7.14 -7.70 -11.55
N VAL A 301 7.32 -8.04 -12.83
CA VAL A 301 6.70 -9.24 -13.43
C VAL A 301 7.67 -10.39 -13.34
N VAL A 302 7.36 -11.39 -12.51
CA VAL A 302 8.17 -12.61 -12.37
C VAL A 302 8.11 -13.43 -13.67
N GLY A 303 9.26 -13.63 -14.33
CA GLY A 303 9.41 -14.52 -15.47
C GLY A 303 9.16 -13.91 -16.85
N GLY A 304 9.11 -12.58 -16.94
CA GLY A 304 9.05 -11.88 -18.23
C GLY A 304 10.33 -11.06 -18.49
N THR A 305 10.92 -11.20 -19.67
CA THR A 305 11.71 -10.12 -20.24
C THR A 305 10.94 -8.82 -20.01
N GLN A 306 11.60 -7.73 -19.60
CA GLN A 306 11.02 -6.40 -19.71
C GLN A 306 10.69 -6.14 -21.20
N GLN A 307 9.58 -6.68 -21.66
CA GLN A 307 8.83 -5.95 -22.65
C GLN A 307 8.39 -4.69 -21.89
N GLU A 308 8.87 -3.53 -22.30
CA GLU A 308 8.14 -2.28 -22.09
C GLU A 308 6.68 -2.68 -22.24
N GLN A 309 5.94 -2.73 -21.12
CA GLN A 309 4.50 -3.02 -21.22
C GLN A 309 3.93 -1.81 -21.93
N THR A 310 3.91 -1.89 -23.25
CA THR A 310 3.34 -0.86 -24.11
C THR A 310 1.98 -0.56 -23.51
N LYS A 311 1.76 0.69 -23.12
CA LYS A 311 0.47 1.12 -22.59
C LYS A 311 -0.60 0.63 -23.54
N VAL A 312 -1.49 -0.22 -23.05
CA VAL A 312 -2.61 -0.73 -23.84
C VAL A 312 -3.66 0.37 -23.92
N GLU A 313 -4.01 0.78 -25.13
CA GLU A 313 -5.15 1.67 -25.31
C GLU A 313 -6.42 0.93 -24.86
N ALA A 314 -7.17 1.52 -23.92
CA ALA A 314 -8.36 0.88 -23.38
C ALA A 314 -9.36 0.49 -24.48
N ALA A 315 -9.49 1.31 -25.52
CA ALA A 315 -10.37 1.03 -26.66
C ALA A 315 -10.04 -0.29 -27.38
N ASP A 316 -8.77 -0.71 -27.37
CA ASP A 316 -8.32 -1.96 -28.00
C ASP A 316 -8.51 -3.18 -27.09
N ALA A 317 -8.45 -2.97 -25.76
CA ALA A 317 -8.65 -4.02 -24.77
C ALA A 317 -10.12 -4.39 -24.54
N TYR A 318 -11.04 -3.43 -24.75
CA TYR A 318 -12.46 -3.58 -24.50
C TYR A 318 -13.23 -3.96 -25.75
N ALA A 319 -13.92 -5.09 -25.75
CA ALA A 319 -14.83 -5.48 -26.84
C ALA A 319 -16.02 -4.51 -26.94
N GLU A 320 -16.39 -4.16 -28.17
CA GLU A 320 -17.63 -3.43 -28.45
C GLU A 320 -18.83 -4.36 -28.31
N LYS A 321 -19.82 -3.94 -27.57
CA LYS A 321 -21.09 -4.63 -27.35
C LYS A 321 -22.24 -3.66 -27.57
N SER A 322 -23.42 -4.21 -27.79
CA SER A 322 -24.65 -3.43 -27.94
C SER A 322 -25.86 -4.14 -27.36
N ILE A 323 -26.87 -3.36 -27.07
CA ILE A 323 -28.21 -3.81 -26.70
C ILE A 323 -29.25 -2.92 -27.39
N VAL A 324 -30.35 -3.53 -27.82
CA VAL A 324 -31.53 -2.77 -28.26
C VAL A 324 -32.44 -2.53 -27.08
N PHE A 325 -32.83 -1.29 -26.86
CA PHE A 325 -33.64 -0.87 -25.72
C PHE A 325 -34.90 -0.16 -26.17
N THR A 326 -36.01 -0.57 -25.56
CA THR A 326 -37.30 0.12 -25.61
C THR A 326 -37.74 0.46 -24.19
N GLY A 327 -37.90 1.73 -23.91
CA GLY A 327 -38.26 2.26 -22.59
C GLY A 327 -38.05 3.76 -22.51
N GLY A 328 -38.74 4.46 -21.62
CA GLY A 328 -38.72 5.91 -21.56
C GLY A 328 -39.11 6.54 -22.92
N GLU A 329 -38.24 7.35 -23.47
CA GLU A 329 -38.39 7.97 -24.78
C GLU A 329 -37.92 7.11 -25.95
N TYR A 330 -37.22 6.01 -25.67
CA TYR A 330 -36.57 5.16 -26.67
C TYR A 330 -37.51 4.08 -27.19
N ARG A 331 -37.41 3.81 -28.50
CA ARG A 331 -38.12 2.74 -29.22
C ARG A 331 -37.13 2.02 -30.11
N ASP A 332 -36.77 0.80 -29.73
CA ASP A 332 -35.80 -0.06 -30.44
C ASP A 332 -34.46 0.65 -30.71
N GLU A 333 -34.04 1.48 -29.78
CA GLU A 333 -32.81 2.25 -29.87
C GLU A 333 -31.60 1.40 -29.51
N THR A 334 -30.53 1.48 -30.29
CA THR A 334 -29.29 0.76 -30.03
C THR A 334 -28.38 1.55 -29.08
N PHE A 335 -28.08 0.94 -27.95
CA PHE A 335 -27.09 1.43 -27.00
C PHE A 335 -25.82 0.60 -27.06
N ARG A 336 -24.69 1.25 -27.34
CA ARG A 336 -23.35 0.61 -27.32
C ARG A 336 -22.73 0.73 -25.93
N TYR A 337 -21.91 -0.28 -25.59
CA TYR A 337 -21.12 -0.30 -24.37
C TYR A 337 -19.82 -1.07 -24.60
N ARG A 338 -18.91 -0.98 -23.67
CA ARG A 338 -17.62 -1.65 -23.72
C ARG A 338 -17.54 -2.71 -22.62
N LEU A 339 -16.95 -3.87 -22.97
CA LEU A 339 -16.76 -4.99 -22.06
C LEU A 339 -15.31 -5.46 -22.11
N LEU A 340 -14.56 -5.28 -21.00
CA LEU A 340 -13.27 -5.94 -20.81
C LEU A 340 -13.53 -7.39 -20.40
N LYS A 341 -12.83 -8.32 -21.03
CA LYS A 341 -12.79 -9.72 -20.60
C LYS A 341 -11.48 -10.02 -19.89
N PRO A 342 -11.47 -10.89 -18.87
CA PRO A 342 -10.23 -11.34 -18.23
C PRO A 342 -9.31 -12.05 -19.24
N LEU A 343 -8.03 -12.20 -18.88
CA LEU A 343 -7.04 -12.89 -19.73
C LEU A 343 -7.29 -14.39 -19.84
N THR A 344 -7.84 -14.99 -18.79
CA THR A 344 -8.26 -16.39 -18.71
C THR A 344 -9.70 -16.49 -18.21
N THR A 345 -10.45 -17.50 -18.66
CA THR A 345 -11.88 -17.71 -18.31
C THR A 345 -12.13 -19.14 -17.81
N ASP A 346 -11.14 -19.76 -17.18
CA ASP A 346 -11.21 -21.15 -16.72
C ASP A 346 -12.18 -21.35 -15.53
N GLN A 347 -12.58 -20.26 -14.90
CA GLN A 347 -13.53 -20.23 -13.79
C GLN A 347 -14.37 -18.94 -13.82
N PRO A 348 -15.54 -18.92 -13.17
CA PRO A 348 -16.31 -17.69 -13.05
C PRO A 348 -15.53 -16.58 -12.31
N LEU A 349 -15.49 -15.38 -12.90
CA LEU A 349 -14.72 -14.23 -12.40
C LEU A 349 -15.64 -13.05 -12.08
N PRO A 350 -15.16 -12.10 -11.24
CA PRO A 350 -15.93 -10.92 -10.87
C PRO A 350 -16.34 -10.06 -12.06
N LEU A 351 -17.45 -9.33 -11.89
CA LEU A 351 -17.87 -8.25 -12.77
C LEU A 351 -17.79 -6.90 -12.05
N VAL A 352 -17.05 -5.96 -12.61
CA VAL A 352 -17.06 -4.55 -12.20
C VAL A 352 -17.94 -3.76 -13.15
N VAL A 353 -18.97 -3.11 -12.63
CA VAL A 353 -19.80 -2.16 -13.37
C VAL A 353 -19.30 -0.76 -13.05
N PHE A 354 -18.86 0.00 -14.05
CA PHE A 354 -18.31 1.35 -13.90
C PHE A 354 -19.22 2.40 -14.52
N LEU A 355 -19.70 3.34 -13.74
CA LEU A 355 -20.49 4.48 -14.17
C LEU A 355 -19.62 5.75 -14.22
N HIS A 356 -19.45 6.31 -15.39
CA HIS A 356 -18.60 7.47 -15.64
C HIS A 356 -19.24 8.79 -15.17
N GLY A 357 -18.48 9.88 -15.14
CA GLY A 357 -18.90 11.22 -14.81
C GLY A 357 -19.66 11.93 -15.94
N ALA A 358 -20.04 13.19 -15.69
CA ALA A 358 -20.80 13.96 -16.67
C ALA A 358 -20.00 14.33 -17.92
N GLY A 359 -18.66 14.40 -17.83
CA GLY A 359 -17.77 14.73 -18.93
C GLY A 359 -17.66 13.65 -20.00
N GLU A 360 -17.91 12.38 -19.65
CA GLU A 360 -17.75 11.22 -20.50
C GLU A 360 -19.06 10.81 -21.20
N ARG A 361 -20.12 11.59 -21.06
CA ARG A 361 -21.38 11.40 -21.82
C ARG A 361 -21.14 11.48 -23.32
N GLY A 362 -21.86 10.68 -24.08
CA GLY A 362 -21.68 10.66 -25.52
C GLY A 362 -22.35 9.51 -26.22
N THR A 363 -21.93 9.30 -27.48
CA THR A 363 -22.31 8.17 -28.34
C THR A 363 -21.10 7.60 -29.08
N ASP A 364 -19.90 8.08 -28.74
CA ASP A 364 -18.65 7.66 -29.36
C ASP A 364 -18.19 6.27 -28.92
N ASN A 365 -18.73 5.77 -27.82
CA ASN A 365 -18.36 4.51 -27.20
C ASN A 365 -16.86 4.43 -26.82
N ARG A 366 -16.26 5.58 -26.42
CA ARG A 366 -14.84 5.73 -26.09
C ARG A 366 -14.59 6.52 -24.80
N LEU A 367 -15.26 7.67 -24.60
CA LEU A 367 -15.00 8.55 -23.45
C LEU A 367 -15.24 7.86 -22.10
N GLN A 368 -16.20 6.93 -22.02
CA GLN A 368 -16.47 6.14 -20.82
C GLN A 368 -15.33 5.21 -20.39
N LEU A 369 -14.31 5.05 -21.24
CA LEU A 369 -13.14 4.22 -20.94
C LEU A 369 -12.05 4.96 -20.16
N LEU A 370 -12.24 6.24 -19.87
CA LEU A 370 -11.31 7.02 -19.04
C LEU A 370 -11.30 6.52 -17.58
N TYR A 371 -10.21 6.82 -16.86
CA TYR A 371 -10.01 6.54 -15.43
C TYR A 371 -9.94 5.03 -15.11
N LEU A 372 -10.84 4.50 -14.29
CA LEU A 372 -10.81 3.10 -13.88
C LEU A 372 -10.82 2.09 -15.03
N PRO A 373 -11.62 2.24 -16.09
CA PRO A 373 -11.54 1.35 -17.25
C PRO A 373 -10.18 1.35 -17.93
N ASP A 374 -9.53 2.52 -18.15
CA ASP A 374 -8.17 2.60 -18.70
C ASP A 374 -7.16 1.90 -17.80
N GLN A 375 -7.28 2.11 -16.49
CA GLN A 375 -6.43 1.47 -15.50
C GLN A 375 -6.57 -0.06 -15.52
N LEU A 376 -7.79 -0.59 -15.48
CA LEU A 376 -8.06 -2.03 -15.50
C LEU A 376 -7.75 -2.69 -16.85
N ALA A 377 -7.59 -1.93 -17.94
CA ALA A 377 -7.10 -2.41 -19.23
C ALA A 377 -5.61 -2.77 -19.20
N GLN A 378 -4.84 -2.13 -18.33
CA GLN A 378 -3.39 -2.31 -18.30
C GLN A 378 -3.00 -3.71 -17.80
N PRO A 379 -1.97 -4.34 -18.39
CA PRO A 379 -1.57 -5.72 -18.09
C PRO A 379 -1.39 -6.00 -16.60
N ARG A 380 -0.73 -5.09 -15.90
CA ARG A 380 -0.52 -5.14 -14.45
C ARG A 380 -1.83 -5.29 -13.65
N TRP A 381 -2.83 -4.48 -13.96
CA TRP A 381 -4.11 -4.48 -13.26
C TRP A 381 -4.97 -5.70 -13.64
N ARG A 382 -4.91 -6.13 -14.90
CA ARG A 382 -5.57 -7.36 -15.38
C ARG A 382 -5.04 -8.62 -14.71
N GLN A 383 -3.74 -8.65 -14.40
CA GLN A 383 -3.13 -9.76 -13.65
C GLN A 383 -3.51 -9.72 -12.17
N ARG A 384 -3.46 -8.53 -11.56
CA ARG A 384 -3.75 -8.35 -10.14
C ARG A 384 -5.24 -8.53 -9.81
N PHE A 385 -6.11 -8.09 -10.69
CA PHE A 385 -7.56 -8.11 -10.53
C PHE A 385 -8.25 -8.73 -11.75
N PRO A 386 -8.09 -10.05 -11.97
CA PRO A 386 -8.76 -10.70 -13.10
C PRO A 386 -10.28 -10.59 -12.95
N CYS A 387 -10.90 -9.83 -13.87
CA CYS A 387 -12.33 -9.53 -13.83
C CYS A 387 -12.86 -9.17 -15.23
N TYR A 388 -14.17 -9.17 -15.34
CA TYR A 388 -14.89 -8.46 -16.39
C TYR A 388 -15.12 -7.01 -15.95
N VAL A 389 -15.08 -6.07 -16.90
CA VAL A 389 -15.46 -4.67 -16.63
C VAL A 389 -16.49 -4.23 -17.65
N LEU A 390 -17.67 -3.87 -17.18
CA LEU A 390 -18.75 -3.31 -18.01
C LEU A 390 -18.72 -1.80 -17.88
N ALA A 391 -18.49 -1.12 -19.00
CA ALA A 391 -18.44 0.34 -19.11
C ALA A 391 -19.53 0.84 -20.09
N PRO A 392 -20.74 1.15 -19.59
CA PRO A 392 -21.78 1.79 -20.38
C PRO A 392 -21.47 3.27 -20.65
N GLN A 393 -22.04 3.86 -21.71
CA GLN A 393 -21.96 5.29 -21.95
C GLN A 393 -23.36 5.92 -21.86
N CYS A 394 -23.49 6.88 -20.94
CA CYS A 394 -24.69 7.69 -20.83
C CYS A 394 -24.80 8.64 -22.04
N ARG A 395 -25.99 8.76 -22.60
CA ARG A 395 -26.26 9.65 -23.73
C ARG A 395 -25.96 11.11 -23.38
N PRO A 396 -25.65 11.97 -24.38
CA PRO A 396 -25.58 13.42 -24.20
C PRO A 396 -26.87 13.92 -23.54
N ASP A 397 -26.76 14.93 -22.67
CA ASP A 397 -27.87 15.57 -21.97
C ASP A 397 -28.73 14.66 -21.09
N ARG A 398 -28.31 13.41 -20.86
CA ARG A 398 -28.92 12.46 -19.92
C ARG A 398 -28.08 12.33 -18.65
N LYS A 399 -28.67 11.69 -17.64
CA LYS A 399 -28.03 11.45 -16.34
C LYS A 399 -28.27 10.01 -15.91
N TRP A 400 -27.35 9.49 -15.08
CA TRP A 400 -27.59 8.20 -14.42
C TRP A 400 -28.73 8.30 -13.41
N MET A 401 -28.78 9.36 -12.60
CA MET A 401 -29.87 9.68 -11.69
C MET A 401 -30.48 11.03 -12.12
N ASN A 402 -31.78 11.07 -12.35
CA ASN A 402 -32.48 12.27 -12.84
C ASN A 402 -32.68 13.30 -11.73
N VAL A 403 -31.60 13.88 -11.24
CA VAL A 403 -31.60 14.94 -10.22
C VAL A 403 -30.81 16.15 -10.69
N ASP A 404 -31.08 17.30 -10.09
CA ASP A 404 -30.23 18.47 -10.24
C ASP A 404 -29.11 18.43 -9.20
N TRP A 405 -27.88 18.05 -9.65
CA TRP A 405 -26.72 17.99 -8.75
C TRP A 405 -26.19 19.38 -8.34
N SER A 406 -26.69 20.47 -8.94
CA SER A 406 -26.37 21.86 -8.53
C SER A 406 -27.34 22.42 -7.50
N ALA A 407 -28.51 21.77 -7.32
CA ALA A 407 -29.49 22.19 -6.32
C ALA A 407 -28.90 22.09 -4.90
N PRO A 408 -29.26 23.03 -3.99
CA PRO A 408 -28.80 22.94 -2.61
C PRO A 408 -29.39 21.71 -1.88
N GLY A 409 -28.66 21.16 -0.92
CA GLY A 409 -29.10 20.04 -0.10
C GLY A 409 -28.87 18.68 -0.73
N ASP A 410 -29.40 17.64 -0.08
CA ASP A 410 -29.31 16.26 -0.54
C ASP A 410 -30.32 16.00 -1.67
N PRO A 411 -30.00 15.13 -2.64
CA PRO A 411 -30.96 14.78 -3.69
C PRO A 411 -32.08 13.90 -3.15
N GLU A 412 -33.31 14.14 -3.64
CA GLU A 412 -34.40 13.18 -3.52
C GLU A 412 -34.33 12.17 -4.67
N MET A 413 -34.33 10.89 -4.36
CA MET A 413 -34.28 9.82 -5.35
C MET A 413 -35.59 9.76 -6.13
N PRO A 414 -35.57 9.88 -7.48
CA PRO A 414 -36.78 9.78 -8.28
C PRO A 414 -37.50 8.45 -8.07
N LYS A 415 -38.84 8.47 -8.13
CA LYS A 415 -39.65 7.26 -8.00
C LYS A 415 -39.20 6.18 -9.00
N ASP A 416 -39.05 6.57 -10.26
CA ASP A 416 -38.65 5.68 -11.34
C ASP A 416 -37.16 5.87 -11.69
N PRO A 417 -36.43 4.80 -12.05
CA PRO A 417 -35.06 4.93 -12.49
C PRO A 417 -34.98 5.70 -13.81
N SER A 418 -33.87 6.38 -14.07
CA SER A 418 -33.64 6.94 -15.39
C SER A 418 -33.63 5.85 -16.47
N ASP A 419 -33.98 6.22 -17.68
CA ASP A 419 -33.86 5.34 -18.85
C ASP A 419 -32.42 4.84 -19.01
N GLN A 420 -31.42 5.65 -18.69
CA GLN A 420 -30.00 5.27 -18.75
C GLN A 420 -29.65 4.15 -17.74
N LEU A 421 -30.17 4.20 -16.50
CA LEU A 421 -29.98 3.12 -15.53
C LEU A 421 -30.77 1.86 -15.89
N GLN A 422 -31.94 1.99 -16.52
CA GLN A 422 -32.69 0.84 -17.03
C GLN A 422 -31.89 0.12 -18.11
N VAL A 423 -31.27 0.84 -19.05
CA VAL A 423 -30.37 0.28 -20.05
C VAL A 423 -29.17 -0.42 -19.40
N VAL A 424 -28.53 0.21 -18.39
CA VAL A 424 -27.41 -0.40 -17.65
C VAL A 424 -27.81 -1.71 -17.00
N LEU A 425 -28.97 -1.76 -16.36
CA LEU A 425 -29.48 -2.99 -15.74
C LEU A 425 -29.62 -4.12 -16.77
N GLN A 426 -30.17 -3.83 -17.95
CA GLN A 426 -30.27 -4.84 -19.02
C GLN A 426 -28.89 -5.25 -19.55
N MET A 427 -27.92 -4.33 -19.67
CA MET A 427 -26.54 -4.65 -20.03
C MET A 427 -25.89 -5.59 -19.01
N ILE A 428 -26.12 -5.35 -17.71
CA ILE A 428 -25.62 -6.24 -16.64
C ILE A 428 -26.25 -7.63 -16.77
N GLN A 429 -27.56 -7.71 -16.94
CA GLN A 429 -28.28 -9.00 -17.08
C GLN A 429 -27.81 -9.77 -18.29
N LYS A 430 -27.64 -9.09 -19.44
CA LYS A 430 -27.10 -9.68 -20.67
C LYS A 430 -25.67 -10.20 -20.45
N THR A 431 -24.80 -9.41 -19.81
CA THR A 431 -23.42 -9.82 -19.51
C THR A 431 -23.37 -11.04 -18.61
N ILE A 432 -24.22 -11.10 -17.56
CA ILE A 432 -24.34 -12.27 -16.67
C ILE A 432 -24.82 -13.52 -17.43
N ALA A 433 -25.64 -13.35 -18.45
CA ALA A 433 -26.17 -14.46 -19.24
C ALA A 433 -25.17 -14.98 -20.30
N GLU A 434 -24.33 -14.09 -20.85
CA GLU A 434 -23.40 -14.41 -21.96
C GLU A 434 -21.99 -14.79 -21.47
N GLU A 435 -21.55 -14.33 -20.29
CA GLU A 435 -20.17 -14.47 -19.83
C GLU A 435 -20.12 -15.30 -18.52
N GLN A 436 -18.93 -15.82 -18.20
CA GLN A 436 -18.72 -16.60 -16.97
C GLN A 436 -18.53 -15.70 -15.75
N ILE A 437 -19.63 -15.07 -15.31
CA ILE A 437 -19.63 -14.15 -14.16
C ILE A 437 -19.85 -14.91 -12.86
N ASP A 438 -18.97 -14.66 -11.87
CA ASP A 438 -19.24 -15.04 -10.47
C ASP A 438 -20.31 -14.10 -9.88
N ARG A 439 -21.55 -14.59 -9.83
CA ARG A 439 -22.70 -13.81 -9.36
C ARG A 439 -22.60 -13.37 -7.88
N SER A 440 -21.68 -13.96 -7.11
CA SER A 440 -21.40 -13.52 -5.75
C SER A 440 -20.41 -12.35 -5.68
N ARG A 441 -19.80 -11.95 -6.83
CA ARG A 441 -18.80 -10.91 -6.94
C ARG A 441 -19.11 -9.93 -8.07
N ILE A 442 -20.28 -9.32 -8.01
CA ILE A 442 -20.65 -8.21 -8.91
C ILE A 442 -20.48 -6.92 -8.14
N TYR A 443 -19.65 -6.05 -8.62
CA TYR A 443 -19.29 -4.78 -7.97
C TYR A 443 -19.78 -3.60 -8.77
N LEU A 444 -20.18 -2.54 -8.06
CA LEU A 444 -20.62 -1.28 -8.68
C LEU A 444 -19.76 -0.13 -8.17
N THR A 445 -19.22 0.64 -9.09
CA THR A 445 -18.50 1.88 -8.76
C THR A 445 -18.76 2.93 -9.82
N GLY A 446 -18.57 4.19 -9.48
CA GLY A 446 -18.71 5.31 -10.38
C GLY A 446 -18.31 6.61 -9.73
N LEU A 447 -17.99 7.60 -10.55
CA LEU A 447 -17.47 8.89 -10.12
C LEU A 447 -18.42 10.03 -10.47
N SER A 448 -18.53 11.05 -9.61
CA SER A 448 -19.33 12.25 -9.85
C SER A 448 -20.78 11.86 -10.21
N MET A 449 -21.29 12.22 -11.40
CA MET A 449 -22.57 11.75 -11.92
C MET A 449 -22.75 10.23 -11.79
N GLY A 450 -21.67 9.45 -12.02
CA GLY A 450 -21.65 7.99 -11.84
C GLY A 450 -21.71 7.57 -10.37
N GLY A 451 -21.22 8.38 -9.44
CA GLY A 451 -21.40 8.18 -8.01
C GLY A 451 -22.86 8.28 -7.57
N PHE A 452 -23.61 9.26 -8.11
CA PHE A 452 -25.07 9.35 -7.94
C PHE A 452 -25.77 8.12 -8.52
N GLY A 453 -25.41 7.73 -9.76
CA GLY A 453 -25.96 6.55 -10.40
C GLY A 453 -25.66 5.25 -9.66
N SER A 454 -24.49 5.15 -9.03
CA SER A 454 -24.11 3.99 -8.24
C SER A 454 -24.97 3.85 -6.99
N PHE A 455 -25.26 4.93 -6.31
CA PHE A 455 -26.21 4.90 -5.18
C PHE A 455 -27.62 4.54 -5.66
N ASP A 456 -28.14 5.20 -6.70
CA ASP A 456 -29.49 4.96 -7.21
C ASP A 456 -29.67 3.49 -7.64
N LEU A 457 -28.75 2.96 -8.46
CA LEU A 457 -28.84 1.59 -8.95
C LEU A 457 -28.73 0.55 -7.81
N ALA A 458 -27.84 0.79 -6.84
CA ALA A 458 -27.68 -0.11 -5.69
C ALA A 458 -28.92 -0.08 -4.77
N ILE A 459 -29.48 1.11 -4.49
CA ILE A 459 -30.67 1.25 -3.66
C ILE A 459 -31.87 0.53 -4.27
N ARG A 460 -32.01 0.54 -5.61
CA ARG A 460 -33.08 -0.17 -6.33
C ARG A 460 -32.86 -1.67 -6.39
N HIS A 461 -31.61 -2.09 -6.49
CA HIS A 461 -31.21 -3.50 -6.68
C HIS A 461 -30.16 -3.95 -5.64
N PRO A 462 -30.51 -3.90 -4.34
CA PRO A 462 -29.55 -4.24 -3.27
C PRO A 462 -29.01 -5.65 -3.40
N ASP A 463 -29.81 -6.59 -3.87
CA ASP A 463 -29.41 -8.00 -4.00
C ASP A 463 -28.51 -8.30 -5.22
N LEU A 464 -28.22 -7.30 -6.05
CA LEU A 464 -27.41 -7.50 -7.25
C LEU A 464 -25.91 -7.40 -6.97
N PHE A 465 -25.51 -6.49 -6.09
CA PHE A 465 -24.10 -6.12 -5.89
C PHE A 465 -23.52 -6.69 -4.59
N ALA A 466 -22.32 -7.22 -4.67
CA ALA A 466 -21.54 -7.68 -3.51
C ALA A 466 -20.92 -6.51 -2.74
N ALA A 467 -20.63 -5.42 -3.43
CA ALA A 467 -20.14 -4.17 -2.85
C ALA A 467 -20.36 -2.99 -3.79
N VAL A 468 -20.45 -1.79 -3.21
CA VAL A 468 -20.66 -0.54 -3.94
C VAL A 468 -19.63 0.50 -3.50
N ALA A 469 -19.01 1.18 -4.47
CA ALA A 469 -17.98 2.18 -4.23
C ALA A 469 -18.29 3.49 -4.97
N PRO A 470 -19.21 4.34 -4.49
CA PRO A 470 -19.51 5.64 -5.07
C PRO A 470 -18.42 6.66 -4.70
N ILE A 471 -17.94 7.42 -5.70
CA ILE A 471 -16.92 8.44 -5.52
C ILE A 471 -17.49 9.81 -5.87
N CYS A 472 -17.31 10.81 -5.00
CA CYS A 472 -17.81 12.19 -5.08
C CYS A 472 -19.26 12.28 -5.60
N GLY A 473 -20.11 11.37 -5.11
CA GLY A 473 -21.54 11.31 -5.44
C GLY A 473 -22.42 11.74 -4.29
N ALA A 474 -23.73 11.52 -4.47
CA ALA A 474 -24.72 11.73 -3.43
C ALA A 474 -25.82 10.66 -3.48
N ALA A 475 -26.43 10.40 -2.34
CA ALA A 475 -27.61 9.54 -2.21
C ALA A 475 -28.77 10.32 -1.57
N ASP A 476 -29.98 9.82 -1.75
CA ASP A 476 -31.13 10.24 -0.95
C ASP A 476 -30.99 9.67 0.47
N PRO A 477 -30.83 10.50 1.51
CA PRO A 477 -30.66 10.03 2.88
C PRO A 477 -31.87 9.23 3.42
N SER A 478 -33.06 9.42 2.84
CA SER A 478 -34.26 8.68 3.21
C SER A 478 -34.29 7.26 2.66
N GLN A 479 -33.57 7.00 1.56
CA GLN A 479 -33.56 5.71 0.85
C GLN A 479 -32.27 4.90 1.06
N VAL A 480 -31.15 5.57 1.34
CA VAL A 480 -29.83 4.91 1.44
C VAL A 480 -29.75 3.85 2.53
N GLY A 481 -30.61 3.92 3.56
CA GLY A 481 -30.74 2.91 4.61
C GLY A 481 -31.07 1.50 4.11
N ARG A 482 -31.58 1.35 2.87
CA ARG A 482 -31.80 0.06 2.21
C ARG A 482 -30.48 -0.70 1.95
N LEU A 483 -29.35 0.02 1.99
CA LEU A 483 -28.00 -0.54 1.81
C LEU A 483 -27.28 -0.79 3.15
N LYS A 484 -27.97 -0.78 4.30
CA LYS A 484 -27.35 -0.90 5.64
C LYS A 484 -26.52 -2.17 5.82
N ASP A 485 -26.91 -3.27 5.19
CA ASP A 485 -26.26 -4.58 5.30
C ASP A 485 -25.25 -4.83 4.16
N HIS A 486 -24.99 -3.82 3.29
CA HIS A 486 -24.09 -3.95 2.14
C HIS A 486 -22.72 -3.35 2.43
N PRO A 487 -21.64 -4.00 1.95
CA PRO A 487 -20.32 -3.37 1.91
C PRO A 487 -20.33 -2.12 1.04
N LEU A 488 -20.13 -0.94 1.66
CA LEU A 488 -19.99 0.34 0.96
C LEU A 488 -18.67 1.01 1.29
N TRP A 489 -18.02 1.58 0.26
CA TRP A 489 -16.84 2.41 0.40
C TRP A 489 -17.09 3.75 -0.32
N ILE A 490 -17.35 4.78 0.45
CA ILE A 490 -17.68 6.12 -0.04
C ILE A 490 -16.40 6.97 0.01
N VAL A 491 -16.02 7.63 -1.10
CA VAL A 491 -14.85 8.52 -1.16
C VAL A 491 -15.29 9.91 -1.63
N HIS A 492 -14.75 10.96 -1.01
CA HIS A 492 -14.98 12.35 -1.43
C HIS A 492 -13.78 13.23 -1.09
N GLY A 493 -13.52 14.26 -1.89
CA GLY A 493 -12.52 15.29 -1.57
C GLY A 493 -13.16 16.42 -0.74
N ASP A 494 -12.49 16.88 0.32
CA ASP A 494 -13.02 17.91 1.22
C ASP A 494 -13.07 19.32 0.60
N GLN A 495 -12.38 19.52 -0.55
CA GLN A 495 -12.35 20.78 -1.31
C GLN A 495 -13.13 20.68 -2.63
N ASP A 496 -14.09 19.76 -2.72
CA ASP A 496 -14.91 19.58 -3.92
C ASP A 496 -15.86 20.77 -4.12
N GLN A 497 -15.67 21.50 -5.22
CA GLN A 497 -16.49 22.66 -5.59
C GLN A 497 -17.63 22.32 -6.57
N ALA A 498 -17.65 21.10 -7.12
CA ALA A 498 -18.66 20.65 -8.07
C ALA A 498 -19.78 19.86 -7.39
N VAL A 499 -19.42 18.96 -6.47
CA VAL A 499 -20.37 18.22 -5.63
C VAL A 499 -19.95 18.43 -4.17
N PRO A 500 -20.74 19.17 -3.38
CA PRO A 500 -20.39 19.41 -1.97
C PRO A 500 -20.15 18.12 -1.19
N VAL A 501 -19.05 18.06 -0.44
CA VAL A 501 -18.64 16.90 0.37
C VAL A 501 -19.70 16.51 1.41
N GLU A 502 -20.52 17.49 1.84
CA GLU A 502 -21.64 17.31 2.77
C GLU A 502 -22.61 16.23 2.31
N ARG A 503 -22.77 16.04 1.01
CA ARG A 503 -23.68 15.02 0.43
C ARG A 503 -23.20 13.61 0.73
N SER A 504 -21.89 13.36 0.63
CA SER A 504 -21.33 12.04 1.03
C SER A 504 -21.31 11.88 2.55
N ARG A 505 -21.09 12.97 3.31
CA ARG A 505 -21.23 12.97 4.78
C ARG A 505 -22.65 12.61 5.19
N SER A 506 -23.66 13.22 4.56
CA SER A 506 -25.09 12.96 4.78
C SER A 506 -25.45 11.49 4.48
N ALA A 507 -25.05 10.97 3.32
CA ALA A 507 -25.27 9.59 2.94
C ALA A 507 -24.64 8.60 3.94
N ALA A 508 -23.38 8.82 4.35
CA ALA A 508 -22.69 7.99 5.33
C ALA A 508 -23.35 8.06 6.73
N ALA A 509 -23.79 9.24 7.14
CA ALA A 509 -24.51 9.44 8.41
C ALA A 509 -25.88 8.74 8.41
N ALA A 510 -26.63 8.85 7.33
CA ALA A 510 -27.93 8.19 7.17
C ALA A 510 -27.79 6.65 7.19
N LEU A 511 -26.77 6.10 6.52
CA LEU A 511 -26.43 4.68 6.57
C LEU A 511 -26.12 4.21 7.99
N ARG A 512 -25.26 4.93 8.72
CA ARG A 512 -24.94 4.60 10.13
C ARG A 512 -26.17 4.69 11.02
N LYS A 513 -27.01 5.69 10.82
CA LYS A 513 -28.29 5.83 11.54
C LYS A 513 -29.23 4.64 11.29
N ALA A 514 -29.20 4.07 10.09
CA ALA A 514 -29.97 2.87 9.73
C ALA A 514 -29.34 1.55 10.26
N GLY A 515 -28.18 1.62 10.92
CA GLY A 515 -27.46 0.45 11.46
C GLY A 515 -26.40 -0.11 10.52
N GLY A 516 -26.11 0.54 9.39
CA GLY A 516 -25.04 0.15 8.46
C GLY A 516 -23.67 0.62 8.91
N ASN A 517 -22.62 0.02 8.33
CA ASN A 517 -21.23 0.35 8.63
C ASN A 517 -20.43 0.67 7.34
N PRO A 518 -20.70 1.79 6.66
CA PRO A 518 -19.95 2.16 5.46
C PRO A 518 -18.53 2.60 5.83
N THR A 519 -17.54 2.20 5.02
CA THR A 519 -16.24 2.87 4.99
C THR A 519 -16.43 4.23 4.33
N TYR A 520 -16.11 5.30 5.03
CA TYR A 520 -16.14 6.66 4.49
C TYR A 520 -14.75 7.28 4.56
N VAL A 521 -14.22 7.64 3.39
CA VAL A 521 -12.89 8.25 3.23
C VAL A 521 -13.07 9.66 2.69
N GLU A 522 -12.72 10.64 3.50
CA GLU A 522 -12.63 12.03 3.10
C GLU A 522 -11.17 12.38 2.83
N LEU A 523 -10.88 12.89 1.64
CA LEU A 523 -9.52 13.13 1.17
C LEU A 523 -9.15 14.60 1.41
N PRO A 524 -8.24 14.89 2.38
CA PRO A 524 -7.90 16.27 2.74
C PRO A 524 -7.21 17.02 1.60
N GLY A 525 -7.68 18.25 1.31
CA GLY A 525 -7.13 19.13 0.27
C GLY A 525 -7.42 18.68 -1.17
N VAL A 526 -8.25 17.66 -1.36
CA VAL A 526 -8.61 17.13 -2.68
C VAL A 526 -9.91 17.77 -3.15
N GLY A 527 -9.91 18.28 -4.39
CA GLY A 527 -11.09 18.79 -5.06
C GLY A 527 -11.96 17.69 -5.69
N HIS A 528 -12.71 18.05 -6.75
CA HIS A 528 -13.67 17.14 -7.39
C HIS A 528 -13.06 15.84 -7.93
N ASN A 529 -11.81 15.83 -8.37
CA ASN A 529 -11.15 14.65 -8.96
C ASN A 529 -10.67 13.60 -7.93
N SER A 530 -11.44 13.38 -6.87
CA SER A 530 -11.15 12.41 -5.81
C SER A 530 -11.07 10.94 -6.28
N TRP A 531 -11.55 10.64 -7.49
CA TRP A 531 -11.42 9.32 -8.11
C TRP A 531 -9.98 8.94 -8.46
N ASN A 532 -9.12 9.92 -8.80
CA ASN A 532 -7.72 9.64 -9.10
C ASN A 532 -6.99 9.01 -7.91
N PRO A 533 -6.95 9.64 -6.72
CA PRO A 533 -6.34 8.99 -5.56
C PRO A 533 -7.11 7.73 -5.13
N ALA A 534 -8.44 7.68 -5.25
CA ALA A 534 -9.23 6.54 -4.80
C ALA A 534 -8.95 5.27 -5.61
N TYR A 535 -8.92 5.34 -6.94
CA TYR A 535 -8.66 4.18 -7.80
C TYR A 535 -7.18 3.81 -7.87
N ASN A 536 -6.27 4.79 -7.70
CA ASN A 536 -4.82 4.55 -7.71
C ASN A 536 -4.25 4.13 -6.34
N ASP A 537 -5.05 4.12 -5.29
CA ASP A 537 -4.65 3.55 -4.00
C ASP A 537 -4.59 2.02 -4.11
N GLU A 538 -3.39 1.50 -4.24
CA GLU A 538 -3.14 0.08 -4.49
C GLU A 538 -3.54 -0.84 -3.34
N ASP A 539 -3.67 -0.30 -2.14
CA ASP A 539 -4.08 -1.05 -0.94
C ASP A 539 -5.45 -0.63 -0.42
N GLY A 540 -6.06 0.37 -1.06
CA GLY A 540 -7.33 0.96 -0.67
C GLY A 540 -8.55 0.30 -1.31
N LEU A 541 -9.24 1.08 -2.15
CA LEU A 541 -10.58 0.75 -2.66
C LEU A 541 -10.61 -0.53 -3.49
N LEU A 542 -9.71 -0.70 -4.47
CA LEU A 542 -9.78 -1.89 -5.35
C LEU A 542 -9.48 -3.19 -4.61
N PRO A 543 -8.39 -3.35 -3.82
CA PRO A 543 -8.20 -4.54 -3.01
C PRO A 543 -9.36 -4.83 -2.05
N TRP A 544 -9.95 -3.79 -1.46
CA TRP A 544 -11.11 -3.95 -0.61
C TRP A 544 -12.31 -4.49 -1.42
N LEU A 545 -12.60 -3.90 -2.59
CA LEU A 545 -13.72 -4.27 -3.45
C LEU A 545 -13.64 -5.76 -3.85
N PHE A 546 -12.46 -6.21 -4.28
CA PHE A 546 -12.27 -7.58 -4.75
C PHE A 546 -12.28 -8.64 -3.63
N ARG A 547 -12.18 -8.25 -2.36
CA ARG A 547 -12.39 -9.14 -1.20
C ARG A 547 -13.86 -9.37 -0.86
N GLN A 548 -14.77 -8.53 -1.35
CA GLN A 548 -16.18 -8.64 -0.99
C GLN A 548 -16.87 -9.79 -1.76
N ARG A 549 -17.74 -10.49 -1.05
CA ARG A 549 -18.62 -11.52 -1.63
C ARG A 549 -20.01 -11.39 -1.02
N ARG A 550 -21.00 -11.51 -1.87
CA ARG A 550 -22.39 -11.64 -1.39
C ARG A 550 -22.60 -13.05 -0.83
N ALA A 551 -23.23 -13.16 0.31
CA ALA A 551 -23.66 -14.47 0.82
C ALA A 551 -24.53 -15.19 -0.22
N ALA A 552 -24.37 -16.50 -0.35
CA ALA A 552 -25.25 -17.30 -1.18
C ALA A 552 -26.69 -17.12 -0.66
N ALA A 553 -27.63 -16.83 -1.54
CA ALA A 553 -29.04 -16.85 -1.18
C ALA A 553 -29.35 -18.24 -0.61
N VAL A 554 -29.83 -18.28 0.63
CA VAL A 554 -30.37 -19.54 1.20
C VAL A 554 -31.51 -19.98 0.28
N PRO A 555 -31.47 -21.18 -0.29
CA PRO A 555 -32.59 -21.67 -1.10
C PRO A 555 -33.86 -21.59 -0.24
N GLU A 556 -34.87 -20.87 -0.70
CA GLU A 556 -36.20 -21.01 -0.11
C GLU A 556 -36.60 -22.48 -0.22
N THR A 557 -36.61 -23.15 0.90
CA THR A 557 -37.23 -24.48 1.00
C THR A 557 -38.70 -24.34 0.64
N ARG A 558 -39.04 -24.80 -0.55
CA ARG A 558 -40.45 -24.95 -0.98
C ARG A 558 -41.14 -26.02 -0.16
#